data_54f115f044f213b8a9a5be8d4dc7694b
#
_entry.id   54f115f044f213b8a9a5be8d4dc7694b
#
_cell.length_a   1.000
_cell.length_b   1.000
_cell.length_c   1.000
_cell.angle_alpha   90.00
_cell.angle_beta   90.00
_cell.angle_gamma   90.00
#
_symmetry.space_group_name_H-M   'P 1'
#
loop_
_entity.id
_entity.type
_entity.pdbx_description
1 polymer ?
#
loop_
_entity_poly.entity_id
_entity_poly.type
_entity_poly.pdbx_seq_one_letter_code
_entity_poly.pdbx_strand_id
1 'polypeptide(L)'
;MKQKFGKLNTLIISVSFYLTGTFAADIQGLPDVAISPARFLDPAACQQSISLLSYTVKEETQQLMYVPISLSIRQQFLRIERNQQNRWEWGIEFSIFTQFSIIDVGEAYLGGLQNADYRISTMLNFQKSASSFYRISLFHQSSHLGDDYIIRNFIVTPTLNTQNYEQLDFAFSKRFGSWGYYTGGGYNVSPNTVRKRLLLQNGADWSHPLKTQPGLAILAGVDVKVYEHLNYTPNIRVGIGLEMARQTPTPLKLLFTWYQGHLPYSTLEYQKVHLAGISLIFDVR
;
A
#
# COMPACT_ATOMS: atom_id res chain seq x y z
N MET A 1 -20.56 21.13 -48.03
CA MET A 1 -19.60 21.34 -46.92
C MET A 1 -18.91 20.00 -46.65
N LYS A 2 -17.69 19.81 -47.20
CA LYS A 2 -16.93 18.55 -47.05
C LYS A 2 -15.92 18.74 -45.93
N GLN A 3 -16.12 18.04 -44.81
CA GLN A 3 -15.11 17.97 -43.74
C GLN A 3 -13.98 17.03 -44.17
N LYS A 4 -12.77 17.56 -44.19
CA LYS A 4 -11.54 16.80 -44.40
C LYS A 4 -11.16 16.13 -43.05
N PHE A 5 -11.19 14.80 -43.00
CA PHE A 5 -10.56 14.05 -41.91
C PHE A 5 -9.05 14.08 -42.08
N GLY A 6 -8.37 14.73 -41.14
CA GLY A 6 -6.92 14.71 -41.04
C GLY A 6 -6.40 13.35 -40.63
N LYS A 7 -5.38 12.87 -41.34
CA LYS A 7 -4.66 11.64 -41.04
C LYS A 7 -3.92 11.77 -39.71
N LEU A 8 -4.30 10.95 -38.74
CA LEU A 8 -3.57 10.80 -37.49
C LEU A 8 -2.29 9.99 -37.80
N ASN A 9 -1.16 10.67 -37.83
CA ASN A 9 0.14 9.99 -37.96
C ASN A 9 0.46 9.29 -36.66
N THR A 10 0.44 7.95 -36.69
CA THR A 10 0.90 7.09 -35.62
C THR A 10 2.43 7.24 -35.51
N LEU A 11 2.89 7.99 -34.52
CA LEU A 11 4.30 8.11 -34.20
C LEU A 11 4.73 6.83 -33.44
N ILE A 12 5.28 5.85 -34.17
CA ILE A 12 5.95 4.70 -33.57
C ILE A 12 7.33 5.18 -33.12
N ILE A 13 7.47 5.42 -31.81
CA ILE A 13 8.78 5.67 -31.22
C ILE A 13 9.50 4.34 -31.09
N SER A 14 10.32 4.01 -32.07
CA SER A 14 11.27 2.91 -31.99
C SER A 14 12.44 3.35 -31.10
N VAL A 15 12.43 2.96 -29.82
CA VAL A 15 13.60 3.13 -28.96
C VAL A 15 14.57 2.00 -29.25
N SER A 16 15.47 2.24 -30.18
CA SER A 16 16.60 1.31 -30.45
C SER A 16 17.66 1.51 -29.38
N PHE A 17 17.69 0.61 -28.40
CA PHE A 17 18.83 0.52 -27.49
C PHE A 17 19.98 -0.21 -28.21
N TYR A 18 20.97 0.53 -28.70
CA TYR A 18 22.27 -0.03 -29.04
C TYR A 18 23.01 -0.42 -27.77
N LEU A 19 22.87 -1.65 -27.32
CA LEU A 19 23.70 -2.26 -26.29
C LEU A 19 24.73 -3.16 -27.02
N THR A 20 25.91 -2.61 -27.27
CA THR A 20 27.09 -3.39 -27.66
C THR A 20 27.62 -4.11 -26.40
N GLY A 21 27.14 -5.27 -26.17
CA GLY A 21 27.56 -6.21 -25.15
C GLY A 21 26.62 -7.41 -25.17
N THR A 22 27.11 -8.55 -25.63
CA THR A 22 26.36 -9.82 -25.67
C THR A 22 26.11 -10.37 -24.26
N PHE A 23 25.24 -9.71 -23.50
CA PHE A 23 24.62 -10.31 -22.33
C PHE A 23 23.22 -10.74 -22.74
N ALA A 24 23.04 -12.05 -22.94
CA ALA A 24 21.74 -12.63 -23.12
C ALA A 24 20.89 -12.27 -21.89
N ALA A 25 19.90 -11.40 -22.09
CA ALA A 25 18.88 -11.12 -21.07
C ALA A 25 17.76 -12.14 -21.28
N ASP A 26 17.36 -12.81 -20.21
CA ASP A 26 16.17 -13.64 -20.23
C ASP A 26 14.95 -12.73 -20.03
N ILE A 27 13.95 -12.88 -20.90
CA ILE A 27 12.71 -12.08 -20.88
C ILE A 27 11.56 -13.01 -20.56
N GLN A 28 10.94 -12.80 -19.40
CA GLN A 28 9.78 -13.53 -18.93
C GLN A 28 8.54 -12.67 -19.02
N GLY A 29 7.53 -13.11 -19.77
CA GLY A 29 6.17 -12.54 -19.75
C GLY A 29 5.36 -13.13 -18.59
N LEU A 30 4.53 -12.31 -17.95
CA LEU A 30 3.59 -12.68 -16.88
C LEU A 30 4.22 -13.50 -15.75
N PRO A 31 5.28 -13.02 -15.07
CA PRO A 31 5.88 -13.75 -13.96
C PRO A 31 4.92 -13.86 -12.76
N ASP A 32 4.88 -15.04 -12.12
CA ASP A 32 3.92 -15.37 -11.06
C ASP A 32 4.19 -14.66 -9.73
N VAL A 33 5.44 -14.31 -9.42
CA VAL A 33 5.86 -13.77 -8.12
C VAL A 33 6.64 -12.48 -8.31
N ALA A 34 6.27 -11.44 -7.57
CA ALA A 34 6.98 -10.16 -7.60
C ALA A 34 8.39 -10.26 -7.01
N ILE A 35 9.34 -9.52 -7.60
CA ILE A 35 10.72 -9.43 -7.07
C ILE A 35 10.82 -8.51 -5.85
N SER A 36 9.91 -7.56 -5.70
CA SER A 36 9.94 -6.59 -4.60
C SER A 36 9.38 -7.18 -3.31
N PRO A 37 10.07 -7.04 -2.16
CA PRO A 37 9.55 -7.52 -0.89
C PRO A 37 8.28 -6.76 -0.46
N ALA A 38 7.38 -7.46 0.22
CA ALA A 38 6.17 -6.87 0.78
C ALA A 38 6.51 -5.94 1.96
N ARG A 39 5.77 -4.82 2.07
CA ARG A 39 5.80 -3.89 3.21
C ARG A 39 4.56 -4.12 4.06
N PHE A 40 4.51 -5.26 4.76
CA PHE A 40 3.28 -5.78 5.38
C PHE A 40 2.68 -4.88 6.48
N LEU A 41 3.45 -3.97 7.07
CA LEU A 41 2.94 -2.98 8.03
C LEU A 41 2.48 -1.67 7.38
N ASP A 42 2.73 -1.46 6.10
CA ASP A 42 2.18 -0.32 5.38
C ASP A 42 0.68 -0.55 5.10
N PRO A 43 -0.24 0.21 5.72
CA PRO A 43 -1.67 -0.01 5.51
C PRO A 43 -2.13 0.29 4.08
N ALA A 44 -1.36 1.05 3.32
CA ALA A 44 -1.63 1.40 1.93
C ALA A 44 -0.80 0.57 0.93
N ALA A 45 -0.14 -0.51 1.38
CA ALA A 45 0.54 -1.45 0.48
C ALA A 45 -0.48 -2.29 -0.31
N CYS A 46 -0.04 -2.73 -1.49
CA CYS A 46 -0.80 -3.70 -2.29
C CYS A 46 -0.74 -5.08 -1.60
N GLN A 47 -1.73 -5.37 -0.79
CA GLN A 47 -1.89 -6.60 -0.01
C GLN A 47 -3.37 -6.87 0.25
N GLN A 48 -3.71 -8.09 0.66
CA GLN A 48 -5.03 -8.39 1.19
C GLN A 48 -4.95 -8.39 2.71
N SER A 49 -5.83 -7.65 3.36
CA SER A 49 -5.85 -7.61 4.83
C SER A 49 -7.24 -7.34 5.38
N ILE A 50 -7.47 -7.86 6.57
CA ILE A 50 -8.59 -7.47 7.42
C ILE A 50 -8.05 -7.29 8.84
N SER A 51 -8.51 -6.25 9.51
CA SER A 51 -8.13 -6.02 10.90
C SER A 51 -9.35 -5.74 11.74
N LEU A 52 -9.27 -6.13 13.01
CA LEU A 52 -10.25 -5.81 14.05
C LEU A 52 -9.51 -5.02 15.12
N LEU A 53 -9.77 -3.71 15.17
CA LEU A 53 -9.02 -2.77 15.98
C LEU A 53 -9.95 -2.05 16.95
N SER A 54 -9.53 -1.92 18.20
CA SER A 54 -10.10 -0.93 19.11
C SER A 54 -9.68 0.46 18.63
N TYR A 55 -10.61 1.38 18.61
CA TYR A 55 -10.44 2.72 18.08
C TYR A 55 -10.69 3.74 19.19
N THR A 56 -9.72 4.60 19.45
CA THR A 56 -9.87 5.72 20.38
C THR A 56 -9.62 7.01 19.64
N VAL A 57 -10.63 7.85 19.55
CA VAL A 57 -10.50 9.25 19.11
C VAL A 57 -10.19 10.08 20.34
N LYS A 58 -9.23 10.99 20.22
CA LYS A 58 -8.72 11.78 21.34
C LYS A 58 -9.79 12.65 22.04
N GLU A 59 -10.94 12.86 21.41
CA GLU A 59 -12.00 13.77 21.85
C GLU A 59 -13.35 13.10 22.09
N GLU A 60 -13.48 11.79 21.81
CA GLU A 60 -14.73 11.05 21.96
C GLU A 60 -14.62 9.98 23.05
N THR A 61 -15.63 9.93 23.94
CA THR A 61 -15.71 8.94 25.02
C THR A 61 -16.25 7.59 24.57
N GLN A 62 -16.67 7.45 23.29
CA GLN A 62 -17.22 6.21 22.76
C GLN A 62 -16.10 5.24 22.35
N GLN A 63 -16.19 4.01 22.84
CA GLN A 63 -15.37 2.92 22.32
C GLN A 63 -15.92 2.47 20.97
N LEU A 64 -15.10 2.63 19.95
CA LEU A 64 -15.41 2.21 18.60
C LEU A 64 -14.55 1.02 18.22
N MET A 65 -15.14 0.08 17.51
CA MET A 65 -14.38 -0.93 16.77
C MET A 65 -14.20 -0.46 15.34
N TYR A 66 -13.00 -0.63 14.83
CA TYR A 66 -12.61 -0.22 13.50
C TYR A 66 -12.14 -1.45 12.71
N VAL A 67 -12.72 -1.64 11.53
CA VAL A 67 -12.47 -2.81 10.68
C VAL A 67 -12.02 -2.35 9.31
N PRO A 68 -10.71 -2.03 9.13
CA PRO A 68 -10.16 -1.76 7.82
C PRO A 68 -9.98 -3.06 7.04
N ILE A 69 -10.38 -3.03 5.76
CA ILE A 69 -10.21 -4.13 4.83
C ILE A 69 -9.46 -3.61 3.61
N SER A 70 -8.41 -4.30 3.20
CA SER A 70 -7.69 -4.06 1.95
C SER A 70 -7.87 -5.26 1.03
N LEU A 71 -8.33 -5.00 -0.19
CA LEU A 71 -8.41 -5.97 -1.27
C LEU A 71 -7.54 -5.47 -2.40
N SER A 72 -6.51 -6.23 -2.75
CA SER A 72 -5.55 -5.83 -3.76
C SER A 72 -5.24 -6.97 -4.72
N ILE A 73 -4.94 -6.61 -5.95
CA ILE A 73 -4.38 -7.50 -6.97
C ILE A 73 -3.14 -6.85 -7.56
N ARG A 74 -2.18 -7.68 -7.96
CA ARG A 74 -0.97 -7.28 -8.64
C ARG A 74 -0.76 -8.17 -9.84
N GLN A 75 -0.44 -7.57 -10.99
CA GLN A 75 -0.07 -8.31 -12.18
C GLN A 75 1.26 -7.77 -12.71
N GLN A 76 2.25 -8.63 -12.73
CA GLN A 76 3.50 -8.40 -13.43
C GLN A 76 3.30 -8.76 -14.90
N PHE A 77 3.73 -7.88 -15.82
CA PHE A 77 3.63 -8.13 -17.25
C PHE A 77 4.94 -8.55 -17.87
N LEU A 78 6.05 -8.00 -17.37
CA LEU A 78 7.35 -8.21 -17.97
C LEU A 78 8.43 -8.28 -16.88
N ARG A 79 9.29 -9.27 -16.99
CA ARG A 79 10.53 -9.36 -16.23
C ARG A 79 11.70 -9.53 -17.18
N ILE A 80 12.76 -8.77 -16.95
CA ILE A 80 14.02 -8.86 -17.68
C ILE A 80 15.09 -9.25 -16.68
N GLU A 81 15.70 -10.43 -16.86
CA GLU A 81 16.77 -10.96 -16.03
C GLU A 81 18.10 -10.93 -16.79
N ARG A 82 19.06 -10.15 -16.32
CA ARG A 82 20.44 -10.20 -16.85
C ARG A 82 21.28 -11.27 -16.13
N ASN A 83 20.98 -11.50 -14.85
CA ASN A 83 21.50 -12.57 -14.02
C ASN A 83 20.59 -12.72 -12.81
N GLN A 84 20.84 -13.71 -11.94
CA GLN A 84 20.01 -13.96 -10.74
C GLN A 84 19.91 -12.76 -9.77
N GLN A 85 20.77 -11.77 -9.91
CA GLN A 85 20.86 -10.61 -9.00
C GLN A 85 20.44 -9.29 -9.67
N ASN A 86 20.28 -9.25 -10.98
CA ASN A 86 19.98 -8.02 -11.71
C ASN A 86 18.73 -8.22 -12.55
N ARG A 87 17.57 -7.87 -11.97
CA ARG A 87 16.25 -8.09 -12.52
C ARG A 87 15.46 -6.80 -12.55
N TRP A 88 14.76 -6.60 -13.66
CA TRP A 88 13.77 -5.54 -13.82
C TRP A 88 12.41 -6.18 -13.98
N GLU A 89 11.39 -5.55 -13.37
CA GLU A 89 10.02 -6.03 -13.45
C GLU A 89 9.08 -4.85 -13.59
N TRP A 90 8.19 -4.93 -14.57
CA TRP A 90 7.12 -3.98 -14.79
C TRP A 90 5.76 -4.65 -14.55
N GLY A 91 4.84 -3.90 -13.94
CA GLY A 91 3.48 -4.39 -13.66
C GLY A 91 2.53 -3.29 -13.24
N ILE A 92 1.31 -3.71 -12.94
CA ILE A 92 0.26 -2.87 -12.38
C ILE A 92 -0.25 -3.43 -11.06
N GLU A 93 -0.84 -2.55 -10.24
CA GLU A 93 -1.55 -2.88 -9.02
C GLU A 93 -2.91 -2.18 -9.02
N PHE A 94 -3.90 -2.88 -8.51
CA PHE A 94 -5.18 -2.31 -8.16
C PHE A 94 -5.48 -2.63 -6.70
N SER A 95 -5.93 -1.64 -5.93
CA SER A 95 -6.23 -1.80 -4.51
C SER A 95 -7.50 -1.05 -4.14
N ILE A 96 -8.29 -1.66 -3.28
CA ILE A 96 -9.44 -1.07 -2.62
C ILE A 96 -9.17 -1.11 -1.12
N PHE A 97 -9.24 0.04 -0.46
CA PHE A 97 -9.10 0.17 0.99
C PHE A 97 -10.43 0.65 1.55
N THR A 98 -11.16 -0.22 2.21
CA THR A 98 -12.44 0.11 2.84
C THR A 98 -12.28 0.18 4.35
N GLN A 99 -13.07 1.03 4.98
CA GLN A 99 -13.06 1.25 6.41
C GLN A 99 -14.47 1.14 6.95
N PHE A 100 -14.66 0.19 7.86
CA PHE A 100 -15.90 0.05 8.58
C PHE A 100 -15.68 0.44 10.04
N SER A 101 -16.68 1.07 10.64
CA SER A 101 -16.75 1.24 12.09
C SER A 101 -17.93 0.49 12.66
N ILE A 102 -17.80 0.01 13.88
CA ILE A 102 -18.88 -0.54 14.68
C ILE A 102 -18.96 0.33 15.92
N ILE A 103 -20.09 1.00 16.10
CA ILE A 103 -20.37 1.93 17.18
C ILE A 103 -21.33 1.27 18.15
N ASP A 104 -21.02 1.29 19.45
CA ASP A 104 -21.95 0.90 20.49
C ASP A 104 -22.84 2.10 20.83
N VAL A 105 -24.15 1.94 20.64
CA VAL A 105 -25.16 2.96 20.97
C VAL A 105 -26.01 2.56 22.19
N GLY A 106 -25.47 1.67 23.04
CA GLY A 106 -26.06 1.24 24.31
C GLY A 106 -26.92 -0.01 24.20
N GLU A 107 -27.96 -0.02 23.38
CA GLU A 107 -28.84 -1.19 23.19
C GLU A 107 -28.59 -1.93 21.87
N ALA A 108 -27.75 -1.36 20.99
CA ALA A 108 -27.46 -1.92 19.67
C ALA A 108 -26.04 -1.52 19.18
N TYR A 109 -25.52 -2.32 18.27
CA TYR A 109 -24.30 -1.99 17.53
C TYR A 109 -24.68 -1.47 16.14
N LEU A 110 -24.20 -0.27 15.78
CA LEU A 110 -24.35 0.29 14.45
C LEU A 110 -23.05 0.09 13.69
N GLY A 111 -23.06 -0.81 12.71
CA GLY A 111 -21.98 -0.96 11.72
C GLY A 111 -22.20 -0.04 10.52
N GLY A 112 -21.11 0.35 9.84
CA GLY A 112 -21.24 1.07 8.59
C GLY A 112 -19.93 1.39 7.92
N LEU A 113 -19.99 1.57 6.60
CA LEU A 113 -18.88 2.00 5.78
C LEU A 113 -18.59 3.47 6.04
N GLN A 114 -17.35 3.76 6.45
CA GLN A 114 -16.90 5.14 6.67
C GLN A 114 -16.28 5.74 5.41
N ASN A 115 -15.43 4.98 4.75
CA ASN A 115 -14.66 5.45 3.60
C ASN A 115 -14.24 4.28 2.71
N ALA A 116 -14.08 4.57 1.42
CA ALA A 116 -13.50 3.66 0.45
C ALA A 116 -12.51 4.41 -0.45
N ASP A 117 -11.28 3.92 -0.50
CA ASP A 117 -10.23 4.41 -1.38
C ASP A 117 -9.99 3.40 -2.50
N TYR A 118 -9.89 3.89 -3.72
CA TYR A 118 -9.55 3.11 -4.90
C TYR A 118 -8.21 3.59 -5.43
N ARG A 119 -7.28 2.66 -5.63
CA ARG A 119 -5.96 2.98 -6.17
C ARG A 119 -5.64 2.10 -7.36
N ILE A 120 -5.19 2.72 -8.44
CA ILE A 120 -4.55 2.05 -9.56
C ILE A 120 -3.14 2.57 -9.70
N SER A 121 -2.17 1.68 -9.88
CA SER A 121 -0.77 2.05 -10.05
C SER A 121 -0.06 1.24 -11.13
N THR A 122 0.91 1.87 -11.77
CA THR A 122 1.95 1.17 -12.52
C THR A 122 3.24 1.20 -11.73
N MET A 123 4.01 0.13 -11.78
CA MET A 123 5.23 -0.01 -11.00
C MET A 123 6.39 -0.56 -11.82
N LEU A 124 7.57 -0.07 -11.53
CA LEU A 124 8.83 -0.60 -12.01
C LEU A 124 9.68 -1.00 -10.80
N ASN A 125 9.95 -2.29 -10.68
CA ASN A 125 10.82 -2.84 -9.65
C ASN A 125 12.19 -3.16 -10.25
N PHE A 126 13.24 -2.92 -9.48
CA PHE A 126 14.60 -3.27 -9.83
C PHE A 126 15.28 -3.97 -8.66
N GLN A 127 15.70 -5.21 -8.86
CA GLN A 127 16.54 -5.97 -7.95
C GLN A 127 18.01 -5.81 -8.39
N LYS A 128 18.81 -5.14 -7.59
CA LYS A 128 20.25 -4.93 -7.85
C LYS A 128 21.11 -6.06 -7.30
N SER A 129 20.64 -6.74 -6.27
CA SER A 129 21.32 -7.88 -5.64
C SER A 129 20.28 -8.79 -4.98
N ALA A 130 20.69 -9.94 -4.47
CA ALA A 130 19.81 -10.84 -3.72
C ALA A 130 19.09 -10.15 -2.53
N SER A 131 19.64 -9.04 -2.03
CA SER A 131 19.16 -8.35 -0.84
C SER A 131 18.72 -6.90 -1.04
N SER A 132 18.92 -6.31 -2.24
CA SER A 132 18.66 -4.89 -2.47
C SER A 132 17.68 -4.66 -3.60
N PHE A 133 16.59 -3.94 -3.30
CA PHE A 133 15.45 -3.73 -4.19
C PHE A 133 15.09 -2.25 -4.27
N TYR A 134 14.75 -1.80 -5.44
CA TYR A 134 14.24 -0.46 -5.71
C TYR A 134 12.88 -0.57 -6.36
N ARG A 135 12.00 0.37 -6.06
CA ARG A 135 10.69 0.47 -6.67
C ARG A 135 10.39 1.92 -7.01
N ILE A 136 9.88 2.13 -8.21
CA ILE A 136 9.25 3.37 -8.64
C ILE A 136 7.81 3.01 -8.97
N SER A 137 6.85 3.79 -8.49
CA SER A 137 5.44 3.61 -8.85
C SER A 137 4.76 4.94 -9.05
N LEU A 138 3.92 5.01 -10.07
CA LEU A 138 2.98 6.11 -10.29
C LEU A 138 1.58 5.57 -10.05
N PHE A 139 0.80 6.24 -9.21
CA PHE A 139 -0.56 5.83 -8.94
C PHE A 139 -1.56 6.99 -8.98
N HIS A 140 -2.78 6.66 -9.30
CA HIS A 140 -3.97 7.47 -9.05
C HIS A 140 -4.73 6.90 -7.87
N GLN A 141 -5.14 7.74 -6.94
CA GLN A 141 -6.03 7.37 -5.83
C GLN A 141 -7.25 8.26 -5.82
N SER A 142 -8.42 7.62 -5.72
CA SER A 142 -9.72 8.25 -5.53
C SER A 142 -10.27 7.81 -4.18
N SER A 143 -10.71 8.75 -3.36
CA SER A 143 -11.22 8.51 -2.01
C SER A 143 -12.64 9.05 -1.85
N HIS A 144 -13.54 8.23 -1.32
CA HIS A 144 -14.95 8.54 -1.17
C HIS A 144 -15.44 8.20 0.24
N LEU A 145 -16.29 9.08 0.79
CA LEU A 145 -17.02 8.76 2.02
C LEU A 145 -18.04 7.64 1.76
N GLY A 146 -18.23 6.78 2.75
CA GLY A 146 -19.28 5.77 2.72
C GLY A 146 -20.66 6.37 2.96
N ASP A 147 -21.69 5.77 2.38
CA ASP A 147 -23.09 6.24 2.53
C ASP A 147 -23.51 6.26 3.99
N ASP A 148 -23.15 5.25 4.77
CA ASP A 148 -23.45 5.19 6.21
C ASP A 148 -22.83 6.35 6.98
N TYR A 149 -21.59 6.74 6.61
CA TYR A 149 -20.91 7.88 7.21
C TYR A 149 -21.58 9.20 6.83
N ILE A 150 -21.96 9.36 5.56
CA ILE A 150 -22.64 10.54 5.04
C ILE A 150 -23.99 10.74 5.75
N ILE A 151 -24.80 9.68 5.83
CA ILE A 151 -26.14 9.74 6.46
C ILE A 151 -26.01 10.04 7.96
N ARG A 152 -25.12 9.35 8.66
CA ARG A 152 -24.94 9.49 10.12
C ARG A 152 -24.43 10.87 10.52
N ASN A 153 -23.58 11.48 9.70
CA ASN A 153 -23.02 12.80 9.97
C ASN A 153 -23.74 13.94 9.27
N PHE A 154 -24.91 13.66 8.66
CA PHE A 154 -25.74 14.66 7.95
C PHE A 154 -24.96 15.47 6.91
N ILE A 155 -24.06 14.80 6.15
CA ILE A 155 -23.24 15.49 5.15
C ILE A 155 -24.06 15.78 3.89
N VAL A 156 -24.34 17.06 3.65
CA VAL A 156 -25.19 17.50 2.53
C VAL A 156 -24.42 17.55 1.19
N THR A 157 -23.12 17.77 1.25
CA THR A 157 -22.25 17.90 0.07
C THR A 157 -21.06 16.97 0.13
N PRO A 158 -21.27 15.64 0.00
CA PRO A 158 -20.17 14.66 0.16
C PRO A 158 -19.04 14.80 -0.86
N THR A 159 -19.34 15.37 -2.03
CA THR A 159 -18.35 15.61 -3.09
C THR A 159 -17.24 16.60 -2.71
N LEU A 160 -17.48 17.48 -1.73
CA LEU A 160 -16.46 18.40 -1.22
C LEU A 160 -15.37 17.68 -0.41
N ASN A 161 -15.66 16.49 0.07
CA ASN A 161 -14.74 15.68 0.87
C ASN A 161 -14.06 14.58 0.06
N THR A 162 -14.35 14.44 -1.22
CA THR A 162 -13.64 13.49 -2.08
C THR A 162 -12.23 13.99 -2.35
N GLN A 163 -11.27 13.08 -2.29
CA GLN A 163 -9.88 13.38 -2.61
C GLN A 163 -9.41 12.51 -3.76
N ASN A 164 -8.97 13.16 -4.84
CA ASN A 164 -8.37 12.52 -6.00
C ASN A 164 -6.98 13.10 -6.20
N TYR A 165 -5.98 12.25 -6.37
CA TYR A 165 -4.62 12.71 -6.60
C TYR A 165 -3.78 11.65 -7.28
N GLU A 166 -2.72 12.09 -7.96
CA GLU A 166 -1.68 11.27 -8.53
C GLU A 166 -0.38 11.48 -7.76
N GLN A 167 0.33 10.39 -7.51
CA GLN A 167 1.58 10.43 -6.75
C GLN A 167 2.63 9.53 -7.40
N LEU A 168 3.84 10.05 -7.49
CA LEU A 168 5.04 9.30 -7.85
C LEU A 168 5.76 8.89 -6.58
N ASP A 169 5.94 7.58 -6.37
CA ASP A 169 6.66 7.01 -5.23
C ASP A 169 7.98 6.40 -5.66
N PHE A 170 8.97 6.57 -4.79
CA PHE A 170 10.22 5.84 -4.82
C PHE A 170 10.43 5.11 -3.51
N ALA A 171 10.89 3.85 -3.56
CA ALA A 171 11.27 3.09 -2.39
C ALA A 171 12.54 2.27 -2.65
N PHE A 172 13.38 2.21 -1.62
CA PHE A 172 14.50 1.30 -1.51
C PHE A 172 14.24 0.32 -0.38
N SER A 173 14.51 -0.97 -0.61
CA SER A 173 14.40 -2.01 0.42
C SER A 173 15.68 -2.84 0.44
N LYS A 174 16.10 -3.23 1.63
CA LYS A 174 17.26 -4.08 1.84
C LYS A 174 16.97 -5.16 2.87
N ARG A 175 17.40 -6.40 2.58
CA ARG A 175 17.33 -7.52 3.51
C ARG A 175 18.75 -7.96 3.92
N PHE A 176 18.92 -8.29 5.20
CA PHE A 176 20.15 -8.83 5.76
C PHE A 176 19.83 -9.79 6.91
N GLY A 177 20.00 -11.07 6.63
CA GLY A 177 19.60 -12.14 7.54
C GLY A 177 18.11 -12.09 7.85
N SER A 178 17.77 -12.03 9.12
CA SER A 178 16.38 -11.95 9.60
C SER A 178 15.76 -10.55 9.51
N TRP A 179 16.54 -9.53 9.17
CA TRP A 179 16.08 -8.13 9.14
C TRP A 179 15.75 -7.67 7.72
N GLY A 180 14.68 -6.92 7.61
CA GLY A 180 14.34 -6.11 6.46
C GLY A 180 14.30 -4.64 6.85
N TYR A 181 14.70 -3.76 5.94
CA TYR A 181 14.60 -2.32 6.08
C TYR A 181 14.10 -1.73 4.76
N TYR A 182 13.29 -0.70 4.84
CA TYR A 182 12.91 0.08 3.67
C TYR A 182 12.82 1.56 4.01
N THR A 183 13.13 2.38 3.00
CA THR A 183 12.98 3.82 3.03
C THR A 183 12.43 4.28 1.70
N GLY A 184 11.69 5.35 1.71
CA GLY A 184 11.11 5.88 0.48
C GLY A 184 10.47 7.25 0.68
N GLY A 185 9.92 7.75 -0.40
CA GLY A 185 9.18 8.98 -0.41
C GLY A 185 8.23 9.04 -1.59
N GLY A 186 7.25 9.93 -1.49
CA GLY A 186 6.28 10.19 -2.52
C GLY A 186 6.23 11.68 -2.87
N TYR A 187 5.96 11.94 -4.12
CA TYR A 187 5.73 13.28 -4.65
C TYR A 187 4.36 13.32 -5.32
N ASN A 188 3.41 14.07 -4.71
CA ASN A 188 2.10 14.30 -5.30
C ASN A 188 2.25 15.22 -6.52
N VAL A 189 1.93 14.72 -7.72
CA VAL A 189 2.07 15.46 -8.98
C VAL A 189 0.91 16.40 -9.25
N SER A 190 -0.24 16.16 -8.59
CA SER A 190 -1.44 16.99 -8.67
C SER A 190 -1.87 17.51 -7.29
N PRO A 191 -1.05 18.35 -6.63
CA PRO A 191 -1.37 18.88 -5.31
C PRO A 191 -2.59 19.80 -5.36
N ASN A 192 -3.37 19.76 -4.30
CA ASN A 192 -4.51 20.64 -4.09
C ASN A 192 -4.37 21.38 -2.75
N THR A 193 -5.39 22.15 -2.35
CA THR A 193 -5.38 22.90 -1.10
C THR A 193 -5.28 22.03 0.15
N VAL A 194 -5.77 20.78 0.07
CA VAL A 194 -5.79 19.85 1.20
C VAL A 194 -4.54 18.98 1.20
N ARG A 195 -4.14 18.43 0.04
CA ARG A 195 -3.02 17.50 -0.08
C ARG A 195 -1.80 18.15 -0.70
N LYS A 196 -0.73 18.33 0.08
CA LYS A 196 0.54 18.88 -0.37
C LYS A 196 1.40 17.82 -1.09
N ARG A 197 2.66 18.15 -1.36
CA ARG A 197 3.48 17.38 -2.29
C ARG A 197 4.22 16.19 -1.67
N LEU A 198 4.74 16.33 -0.45
CA LEU A 198 5.75 15.41 0.04
C LEU A 198 5.20 14.36 1.01
N LEU A 199 5.65 13.14 0.82
CA LEU A 199 5.54 12.00 1.73
C LEU A 199 6.95 11.43 1.96
N LEU A 200 7.28 11.07 3.20
CA LEU A 200 8.44 10.23 3.53
C LEU A 200 7.95 8.99 4.28
N GLN A 201 8.61 7.87 4.02
CA GLN A 201 8.31 6.59 4.65
C GLN A 201 9.60 5.86 5.02
N ASN A 202 9.61 5.26 6.21
CA ASN A 202 10.66 4.36 6.67
C ASN A 202 10.02 3.18 7.39
N GLY A 203 10.66 2.02 7.32
CA GLY A 203 10.21 0.87 8.08
C GLY A 203 11.30 -0.17 8.23
N ALA A 204 11.10 -1.02 9.23
CA ALA A 204 11.94 -2.17 9.48
C ALA A 204 11.08 -3.36 9.88
N ASP A 205 11.51 -4.54 9.48
CA ASP A 205 10.89 -5.80 9.87
C ASP A 205 11.94 -6.81 10.29
N TRP A 206 11.53 -7.70 11.18
CA TRP A 206 12.31 -8.84 11.62
C TRP A 206 11.48 -10.10 11.49
N SER A 207 12.08 -11.17 10.95
CA SER A 207 11.43 -12.49 10.77
C SER A 207 12.36 -13.58 11.24
N HIS A 208 11.89 -14.39 12.17
CA HIS A 208 12.64 -15.53 12.71
C HIS A 208 11.90 -16.84 12.48
N PRO A 209 12.36 -17.71 11.54
CA PRO A 209 11.77 -19.02 11.30
C PRO A 209 11.89 -19.92 12.55
N LEU A 210 10.82 -20.64 12.87
CA LEU A 210 10.82 -21.62 13.95
C LEU A 210 11.47 -22.92 13.45
N LYS A 211 12.57 -23.33 14.08
CA LYS A 211 13.33 -24.53 13.67
C LYS A 211 12.50 -25.81 13.72
N THR A 212 11.57 -25.91 14.66
CA THR A 212 10.71 -27.07 14.86
C THR A 212 9.52 -27.12 13.91
N GLN A 213 9.17 -26.00 13.28
CA GLN A 213 8.02 -25.87 12.37
C GLN A 213 8.40 -24.95 11.20
N PRO A 214 8.98 -25.49 10.12
CA PRO A 214 9.54 -24.68 9.01
C PRO A 214 8.51 -23.81 8.29
N GLY A 215 7.21 -24.12 8.42
CA GLY A 215 6.11 -23.30 7.87
C GLY A 215 5.73 -22.10 8.71
N LEU A 216 6.35 -21.91 9.91
CA LEU A 216 6.06 -20.83 10.82
C LEU A 216 7.29 -19.93 11.03
N ALA A 217 7.02 -18.63 11.20
CA ALA A 217 8.03 -17.67 11.68
C ALA A 217 7.39 -16.68 12.66
N ILE A 218 8.17 -16.17 13.59
CA ILE A 218 7.80 -14.99 14.38
C ILE A 218 8.15 -13.77 13.56
N LEU A 219 7.22 -12.80 13.52
CA LEU A 219 7.39 -11.50 12.86
C LEU A 219 7.28 -10.37 13.86
N ALA A 220 8.08 -9.34 13.64
CA ALA A 220 7.89 -8.03 14.28
C ALA A 220 8.29 -6.94 13.28
N GLY A 221 7.77 -5.73 13.46
CA GLY A 221 8.19 -4.64 12.60
C GLY A 221 7.56 -3.31 12.99
N VAL A 222 8.02 -2.27 12.29
CA VAL A 222 7.56 -0.89 12.41
C VAL A 222 7.49 -0.24 11.02
N ASP A 223 6.44 0.55 10.80
CA ASP A 223 6.29 1.47 9.66
C ASP A 223 6.07 2.88 10.18
N VAL A 224 6.73 3.86 9.60
CA VAL A 224 6.59 5.27 9.93
C VAL A 224 6.40 6.06 8.65
N LYS A 225 5.29 6.82 8.57
CA LYS A 225 5.01 7.75 7.48
C LYS A 225 4.83 9.16 8.00
N VAL A 226 5.34 10.13 7.26
CA VAL A 226 5.11 11.54 7.49
C VAL A 226 4.67 12.23 6.20
N TYR A 227 3.65 13.07 6.29
CA TYR A 227 3.10 13.81 5.17
C TYR A 227 3.25 15.31 5.39
N GLU A 228 3.62 16.03 4.36
CA GLU A 228 3.75 17.49 4.41
C GLU A 228 2.43 18.18 4.81
N HIS A 229 1.28 17.71 4.27
CA HIS A 229 -0.03 18.30 4.58
C HIS A 229 -0.54 18.01 5.99
N LEU A 230 0.07 17.05 6.68
CA LEU A 230 -0.17 16.75 8.09
C LEU A 230 0.94 17.31 9.01
N ASN A 231 1.64 18.34 8.53
CA ASN A 231 2.74 19.01 9.24
C ASN A 231 3.83 18.03 9.70
N TYR A 232 4.12 17.02 8.89
CA TYR A 232 5.10 15.96 9.18
C TYR A 232 4.87 15.23 10.49
N THR A 233 3.64 15.24 11.01
CA THR A 233 3.27 14.43 12.19
C THR A 233 3.49 12.94 11.86
N PRO A 234 4.28 12.21 12.68
CA PRO A 234 4.53 10.80 12.41
C PRO A 234 3.26 9.95 12.56
N ASN A 235 3.02 9.12 11.57
CA ASN A 235 2.06 8.03 11.59
C ASN A 235 2.85 6.75 11.80
N ILE A 236 2.70 6.11 12.95
CA ILE A 236 3.53 4.98 13.37
C ILE A 236 2.65 3.75 13.50
N ARG A 237 3.03 2.67 12.84
CA ARG A 237 2.44 1.33 13.00
C ARG A 237 3.50 0.34 13.47
N VAL A 238 3.16 -0.40 14.51
CA VAL A 238 3.99 -1.50 15.03
C VAL A 238 3.18 -2.78 14.95
N GLY A 239 3.84 -3.89 14.65
CA GLY A 239 3.20 -5.19 14.63
C GLY A 239 4.13 -6.29 15.13
N ILE A 240 3.54 -7.28 15.81
CA ILE A 240 4.21 -8.50 16.24
C ILE A 240 3.25 -9.68 16.09
N GLY A 241 3.74 -10.82 15.66
CA GLY A 241 2.91 -12.01 15.48
C GLY A 241 3.59 -13.15 14.75
N LEU A 242 2.80 -13.87 13.96
CA LEU A 242 3.21 -15.10 13.29
C LEU A 242 3.00 -15.00 11.77
N GLU A 243 3.94 -15.53 11.02
CA GLU A 243 3.80 -15.84 9.60
C GLU A 243 3.60 -17.34 9.47
N MET A 244 2.52 -17.75 8.82
CA MET A 244 2.11 -19.14 8.58
C MET A 244 2.17 -19.43 7.07
N ALA A 245 2.30 -20.73 6.74
CA ALA A 245 2.40 -21.18 5.36
C ALA A 245 3.52 -20.48 4.56
N ARG A 246 4.64 -20.22 5.21
CA ARG A 246 5.78 -19.46 4.70
C ARG A 246 6.39 -20.02 3.41
N GLN A 247 6.16 -21.29 3.14
CA GLN A 247 6.62 -21.98 1.94
C GLN A 247 5.72 -21.72 0.72
N THR A 248 4.57 -21.09 0.92
CA THR A 248 3.65 -20.73 -0.16
C THR A 248 4.00 -19.35 -0.73
N PRO A 249 3.60 -19.06 -1.96
CA PRO A 249 3.79 -17.72 -2.55
C PRO A 249 3.03 -16.61 -1.84
N THR A 250 1.98 -16.96 -1.08
CA THR A 250 1.12 -16.02 -0.34
C THR A 250 1.01 -16.42 1.12
N PRO A 251 2.07 -16.23 1.93
CA PRO A 251 2.03 -16.54 3.35
C PRO A 251 0.99 -15.70 4.08
N LEU A 252 0.39 -16.31 5.10
CA LEU A 252 -0.56 -15.65 5.98
C LEU A 252 0.18 -15.09 7.19
N LYS A 253 -0.07 -13.82 7.51
CA LYS A 253 0.47 -13.14 8.70
C LYS A 253 -0.67 -12.82 9.66
N LEU A 254 -0.57 -13.28 10.88
CA LEU A 254 -1.46 -12.94 11.99
C LEU A 254 -0.68 -12.08 12.98
N LEU A 255 -1.07 -10.81 13.12
CA LEU A 255 -0.34 -9.82 13.90
C LEU A 255 -1.23 -9.17 14.95
N PHE A 256 -0.70 -8.95 16.15
CA PHE A 256 -1.15 -7.87 16.98
C PHE A 256 -0.53 -6.57 16.44
N THR A 257 -1.36 -5.58 16.15
CA THR A 257 -0.91 -4.29 15.60
C THR A 257 -1.34 -3.14 16.49
N TRP A 258 -0.46 -2.18 16.60
CA TRP A 258 -0.71 -0.89 17.23
C TRP A 258 -0.40 0.22 16.24
N TYR A 259 -1.25 1.24 16.19
CA TYR A 259 -1.11 2.40 15.32
C TYR A 259 -1.41 3.68 16.07
N GLN A 260 -0.59 4.68 15.85
CA GLN A 260 -0.79 6.05 16.32
C GLN A 260 -0.48 7.03 15.20
N GLY A 261 -1.38 7.97 14.98
CA GLY A 261 -1.19 9.01 13.97
C GLY A 261 -2.51 9.47 13.38
N HIS A 262 -2.46 9.94 12.15
CA HIS A 262 -3.63 10.28 11.35
C HIS A 262 -4.17 9.02 10.68
N LEU A 263 -5.50 8.92 10.48
CA LEU A 263 -6.07 7.79 9.74
C LEU A 263 -5.34 7.60 8.40
N PRO A 264 -4.95 6.38 8.02
CA PRO A 264 -4.08 6.14 6.88
C PRO A 264 -4.77 6.27 5.51
N TYR A 265 -5.96 6.89 5.47
CA TYR A 265 -6.81 6.96 4.28
C TYR A 265 -7.24 8.40 3.99
N SER A 266 -7.30 8.73 2.70
CA SER A 266 -7.25 10.11 2.24
C SER A 266 -8.39 11.01 2.73
N THR A 267 -9.65 10.56 2.67
CA THR A 267 -10.78 11.43 3.01
C THR A 267 -10.88 11.73 4.51
N LEU A 268 -10.51 10.76 5.35
CA LEU A 268 -10.59 10.88 6.82
C LEU A 268 -9.20 11.06 7.47
N GLU A 269 -8.15 11.28 6.70
CA GLU A 269 -6.78 11.41 7.20
C GLU A 269 -6.53 12.59 8.15
N TYR A 270 -7.45 13.54 8.24
CA TYR A 270 -7.37 14.63 9.23
C TYR A 270 -7.61 14.16 10.68
N GLN A 271 -8.23 12.99 10.87
CA GLN A 271 -8.54 12.45 12.19
C GLN A 271 -7.28 11.83 12.82
N LYS A 272 -6.93 12.26 14.03
CA LYS A 272 -5.87 11.65 14.84
C LYS A 272 -6.44 10.51 15.68
N VAL A 273 -5.81 9.35 15.58
CA VAL A 273 -6.34 8.11 16.13
C VAL A 273 -5.27 7.28 16.82
N HIS A 274 -5.73 6.46 17.77
CA HIS A 274 -4.99 5.35 18.33
C HIS A 274 -5.77 4.07 18.06
N LEU A 275 -5.13 3.12 17.40
CA LEU A 275 -5.73 1.85 17.02
C LEU A 275 -4.88 0.72 17.59
N ALA A 276 -5.52 -0.31 18.15
CA ALA A 276 -4.83 -1.51 18.58
C ALA A 276 -5.72 -2.74 18.41
N GLY A 277 -5.15 -3.85 17.97
CA GLY A 277 -5.90 -5.09 17.80
C GLY A 277 -5.23 -6.10 16.90
N ILE A 278 -6.02 -6.95 16.28
CA ILE A 278 -5.56 -8.07 15.47
C ILE A 278 -5.69 -7.74 13.98
N SER A 279 -4.66 -8.08 13.23
CA SER A 279 -4.61 -7.95 11.76
C SER A 279 -4.24 -9.28 11.11
N LEU A 280 -5.00 -9.65 10.10
CA LEU A 280 -4.75 -10.78 9.23
C LEU A 280 -4.32 -10.23 7.87
N ILE A 281 -3.15 -10.65 7.38
CA ILE A 281 -2.54 -10.09 6.17
C ILE A 281 -2.08 -11.22 5.26
N PHE A 282 -2.41 -11.11 3.97
CA PHE A 282 -1.94 -11.98 2.90
C PHE A 282 -1.15 -11.15 1.89
N ASP A 283 -0.03 -11.66 1.43
CA ASP A 283 0.65 -11.07 0.30
C ASP A 283 -0.13 -11.36 -0.99
N VAL A 284 -0.13 -10.42 -1.94
CA VAL A 284 -0.72 -10.63 -3.26
C VAL A 284 0.34 -11.17 -4.23
N ARG A 285 -0.11 -11.99 -5.17
CA ARG A 285 0.74 -12.46 -6.27
C ARG A 285 0.93 -11.39 -7.31
#